data_9cc49ba0008081e3abf6d011f0eaaf53
#
_entry.id   9cc49ba0008081e3abf6d011f0eaaf53
#
_cell.length_a   1.000
_cell.length_b   1.000
_cell.length_c   1.000
_cell.angle_alpha   90.00
_cell.angle_beta   90.00
_cell.angle_gamma   90.00
#
_symmetry.space_group_name_H-M   'P 1'
#
loop_
_entity.id
_entity.type
_entity.pdbx_description
1 polymer ?
#
loop_
_entity_poly.entity_id
_entity_poly.type
_entity_poly.pdbx_seq_one_letter_code
_entity_poly.pdbx_strand_id
1 'polypeptide(L)'
;MIVPMYKYTFLVYHANYTEFLKNIRKIGVLHISEKSPESTPAMQELFRHITEVDRAIKKLDWLTPESTILPHPINSGAEVFERIRDIEKEVEHNHHQLVHLDKEQKQLTPWGNFEWEQVHKLQESGLYFRFMSCPMRKYIPEWEEEHYIRVVGDLDGYRYFVKLEKSDAPTGFAELVGADELILPQKSMQQIAAEKQELIAANDLLNHELHQLAHHNKKHLQQYHQGLQQQLGEMNALLQTSSEVEGKVQLLEGWVPDTLKNELDQYLQTENILFAASKPEEDDRVPILLKNNRFSKLYEVVGRLYDLPNHRELDLVPFFAPFYMMFFGFALGDAGYGLFIIAAAGLAKRKMPSIKPILSLAQWLGLSTVIFGILTGTFFGIDILNTEIAWLESFKRYMISTDQLFNLAIIFGVIQIIFGMVLKVVNVSRMRGFKHSLSTIGWIILLVGSGAVYGLQSTNALGASFLKALQNGIFGISGILILLLNHPKRNIFINFGAGLWDVYSMATSLLGDLLSYIRLFALGVSSAILGLVFNSMAMSMKPDNIILGPLVMILILVIGHSITIFMSALGAFVHPIRLTFVEFYKNAGFTGGGQPYKPFAEPEVGRSE
;
A
#
# COMPACT_ATOMS: atom_id res chain seq x y z
N MET A 1 23.23 -5.22 -1.70
CA MET A 1 23.87 -6.53 -1.92
C MET A 1 23.25 -7.57 -1.00
N ILE A 2 23.07 -8.80 -1.47
CA ILE A 2 22.56 -9.91 -0.67
C ILE A 2 23.66 -10.38 0.29
N VAL A 3 23.34 -10.51 1.57
CA VAL A 3 24.25 -11.04 2.60
C VAL A 3 24.26 -12.57 2.48
N PRO A 4 25.44 -13.23 2.39
CA PRO A 4 25.53 -14.67 2.40
C PRO A 4 24.94 -15.25 3.68
N MET A 5 24.23 -16.39 3.56
CA MET A 5 23.63 -17.11 4.67
C MET A 5 24.29 -18.45 4.88
N TYR A 6 24.32 -18.94 6.11
CA TYR A 6 24.74 -20.28 6.49
C TYR A 6 23.54 -21.04 7.05
N LYS A 7 23.42 -22.30 6.68
CA LYS A 7 22.44 -23.24 7.24
C LYS A 7 23.02 -23.83 8.52
N TYR A 8 22.30 -23.68 9.62
CA TYR A 8 22.63 -24.27 10.90
C TYR A 8 21.64 -25.37 11.20
N THR A 9 22.15 -26.51 11.63
CA THR A 9 21.37 -27.63 12.14
C THR A 9 21.79 -27.87 13.57
N PHE A 10 20.87 -27.65 14.51
CA PHE A 10 21.10 -27.83 15.95
C PHE A 10 20.54 -29.16 16.41
N LEU A 11 21.33 -29.83 17.24
CA LEU A 11 20.96 -31.07 17.90
C LEU A 11 20.92 -30.82 19.40
N VAL A 12 19.74 -30.71 19.97
CA VAL A 12 19.53 -30.32 21.37
C VAL A 12 18.78 -31.42 22.12
N TYR A 13 19.22 -31.75 23.32
CA TYR A 13 18.53 -32.68 24.18
C TYR A 13 17.17 -32.13 24.61
N HIS A 14 16.12 -32.95 24.59
CA HIS A 14 14.74 -32.52 24.76
C HIS A 14 14.50 -31.69 26.07
N ALA A 15 15.17 -32.08 27.17
CA ALA A 15 15.02 -31.40 28.46
C ALA A 15 15.52 -29.92 28.44
N ASN A 16 16.55 -29.65 27.64
CA ASN A 16 17.19 -28.30 27.55
C ASN A 16 16.63 -27.48 26.35
N TYR A 17 15.73 -28.06 25.58
CA TYR A 17 15.30 -27.47 24.32
C TYR A 17 14.53 -26.12 24.50
N THR A 18 13.68 -26.04 25.52
CA THR A 18 12.93 -24.80 25.81
C THR A 18 13.86 -23.67 26.26
N GLU A 19 14.90 -23.97 27.04
CA GLU A 19 15.90 -23.00 27.46
C GLU A 19 16.77 -22.55 26.26
N PHE A 20 17.16 -23.50 25.40
CA PHE A 20 17.86 -23.23 24.15
C PHE A 20 17.07 -22.27 23.27
N LEU A 21 15.77 -22.50 23.03
CA LEU A 21 14.92 -21.61 22.25
C LEU A 21 14.83 -20.19 22.83
N LYS A 22 14.72 -20.06 24.16
CA LYS A 22 14.70 -18.75 24.84
C LYS A 22 16.02 -18.00 24.63
N ASN A 23 17.15 -18.71 24.73
CA ASN A 23 18.46 -18.11 24.57
C ASN A 23 18.75 -17.70 23.11
N ILE A 24 18.46 -18.57 22.15
CA ILE A 24 18.57 -18.26 20.70
C ILE A 24 17.72 -17.04 20.34
N ARG A 25 16.55 -16.93 20.96
CA ARG A 25 15.66 -15.81 20.74
C ARG A 25 16.20 -14.50 21.29
N LYS A 26 16.86 -14.50 22.47
CA LYS A 26 17.54 -13.33 23.03
C LYS A 26 18.66 -12.84 22.12
N ILE A 27 19.41 -13.77 21.52
CA ILE A 27 20.46 -13.45 20.53
C ILE A 27 19.82 -12.86 19.27
N GLY A 28 18.67 -13.37 18.81
CA GLY A 28 17.87 -12.79 17.74
C GLY A 28 18.51 -12.85 16.35
N VAL A 29 19.32 -13.87 16.07
CA VAL A 29 20.05 -13.98 14.77
C VAL A 29 19.59 -15.16 13.91
N LEU A 30 18.82 -16.08 14.44
CA LEU A 30 18.42 -17.30 13.73
C LEU A 30 17.08 -17.10 13.01
N HIS A 31 17.04 -17.29 11.69
CA HIS A 31 15.80 -17.47 10.94
C HIS A 31 15.47 -18.96 10.86
N ILE A 32 14.38 -19.38 11.48
CA ILE A 32 13.99 -20.79 11.54
C ILE A 32 13.45 -21.22 10.17
N SER A 33 13.94 -22.36 9.67
CA SER A 33 13.48 -22.94 8.39
C SER A 33 12.08 -23.51 8.52
N GLU A 34 11.15 -23.08 7.67
CA GLU A 34 9.79 -23.60 7.64
C GLU A 34 9.76 -24.97 6.94
N LYS A 35 9.58 -26.05 7.70
CA LYS A 35 9.44 -27.44 7.20
C LYS A 35 7.99 -27.83 6.96
N SER A 36 7.07 -27.36 7.80
CA SER A 36 5.65 -27.67 7.72
C SER A 36 4.83 -26.40 7.50
N PRO A 37 4.02 -26.33 6.42
CA PRO A 37 3.12 -25.19 6.19
C PRO A 37 1.83 -25.29 7.01
N GLU A 38 1.57 -26.39 7.73
CA GLU A 38 0.32 -26.61 8.46
C GLU A 38 0.34 -25.90 9.81
N SER A 39 -0.51 -24.90 9.96
CA SER A 39 -0.77 -24.27 11.25
C SER A 39 -1.72 -25.12 12.09
N THR A 40 -1.39 -25.35 13.35
CA THR A 40 -2.31 -26.03 14.28
C THR A 40 -3.53 -25.17 14.59
N PRO A 41 -4.69 -25.76 14.94
CA PRO A 41 -5.87 -24.99 15.35
C PRO A 41 -5.57 -23.99 16.47
N ALA A 42 -4.72 -24.33 17.42
CA ALA A 42 -4.30 -23.45 18.50
C ALA A 42 -3.51 -22.22 17.98
N MET A 43 -2.65 -22.40 16.96
CA MET A 43 -1.95 -21.27 16.32
C MET A 43 -2.90 -20.37 15.55
N GLN A 44 -3.90 -20.94 14.88
CA GLN A 44 -4.90 -20.15 14.15
C GLN A 44 -5.73 -19.31 15.13
N GLU A 45 -6.11 -19.86 16.27
CA GLU A 45 -6.83 -19.13 17.32
C GLU A 45 -5.98 -18.01 17.92
N LEU A 46 -4.72 -18.30 18.23
CA LEU A 46 -3.77 -17.29 18.73
C LEU A 46 -3.53 -16.19 17.70
N PHE A 47 -3.40 -16.52 16.42
CA PHE A 47 -3.26 -15.53 15.34
C PHE A 47 -4.49 -14.65 15.22
N ARG A 48 -5.70 -15.22 15.32
CA ARG A 48 -6.95 -14.45 15.35
C ARG A 48 -6.95 -13.48 16.52
N HIS A 49 -6.59 -13.95 17.70
CA HIS A 49 -6.54 -13.13 18.90
C HIS A 49 -5.53 -11.97 18.77
N ILE A 50 -4.33 -12.23 18.22
CA ILE A 50 -3.33 -11.19 17.92
C ILE A 50 -3.91 -10.14 16.96
N THR A 51 -4.66 -10.57 15.95
CA THR A 51 -5.28 -9.66 14.96
C THR A 51 -6.35 -8.78 15.61
N GLU A 52 -7.13 -9.32 16.54
CA GLU A 52 -8.13 -8.56 17.29
C GLU A 52 -7.49 -7.51 18.20
N VAL A 53 -6.41 -7.89 18.92
CA VAL A 53 -5.64 -6.95 19.76
C VAL A 53 -4.97 -5.85 18.93
N ASP A 54 -4.41 -6.18 17.76
CA ASP A 54 -3.82 -5.20 16.83
C ASP A 54 -4.86 -4.19 16.33
N ARG A 55 -6.09 -4.67 16.05
CA ARG A 55 -7.22 -3.79 15.68
C ARG A 55 -7.58 -2.83 16.82
N ALA A 56 -7.61 -3.34 18.06
CA ALA A 56 -7.86 -2.50 19.24
C ALA A 56 -6.75 -1.43 19.44
N ILE A 57 -5.48 -1.79 19.27
CA ILE A 57 -4.35 -0.83 19.33
C ILE A 57 -4.52 0.26 18.25
N LYS A 58 -4.79 -0.13 17.00
CA LYS A 58 -4.99 0.83 15.90
C LYS A 58 -6.16 1.77 16.16
N LYS A 59 -7.25 1.27 16.75
CA LYS A 59 -8.39 2.10 17.14
C LYS A 59 -7.98 3.15 18.18
N LEU A 60 -7.24 2.75 19.21
CA LEU A 60 -6.72 3.69 20.22
C LEU A 60 -5.75 4.72 19.62
N ASP A 61 -5.02 4.39 18.55
CA ASP A 61 -4.10 5.30 17.87
C ASP A 61 -4.79 6.47 17.17
N TRP A 62 -6.05 6.27 16.72
CA TRP A 62 -6.85 7.30 16.06
C TRP A 62 -7.58 8.23 17.05
N LEU A 63 -7.66 7.83 18.33
CA LEU A 63 -8.33 8.63 19.36
C LEU A 63 -7.39 9.70 19.92
N THR A 64 -7.92 10.90 20.13
CA THR A 64 -7.18 11.96 20.84
C THR A 64 -7.10 11.59 22.31
N PRO A 65 -5.89 11.50 22.90
CA PRO A 65 -5.77 11.10 24.30
C PRO A 65 -6.31 12.17 25.24
N GLU A 66 -7.13 11.77 26.21
CA GLU A 66 -7.61 12.60 27.29
C GLU A 66 -6.85 12.29 28.60
N SER A 67 -6.43 13.34 29.32
CA SER A 67 -5.60 13.23 30.52
C SER A 67 -6.38 13.02 31.81
N THR A 68 -7.66 12.69 31.75
CA THR A 68 -8.50 12.47 32.93
C THR A 68 -8.12 11.16 33.64
N ILE A 69 -8.05 11.17 34.98
CA ILE A 69 -7.66 9.99 35.76
C ILE A 69 -8.76 8.92 35.67
N LEU A 70 -8.38 7.70 35.30
CA LEU A 70 -9.28 6.54 35.35
C LEU A 70 -9.71 6.24 36.80
N PRO A 71 -10.98 5.90 37.04
CA PRO A 71 -11.48 5.53 38.37
C PRO A 71 -10.78 4.30 38.95
N HIS A 72 -10.33 3.38 38.08
CA HIS A 72 -9.58 2.17 38.43
C HIS A 72 -8.41 1.97 37.46
N PRO A 73 -7.15 2.04 37.91
CA PRO A 73 -6.00 1.78 37.03
C PRO A 73 -5.99 0.30 36.60
N ILE A 74 -6.14 0.05 35.31
CA ILE A 74 -6.00 -1.29 34.74
C ILE A 74 -4.52 -1.52 34.45
N ASN A 75 -3.92 -2.52 35.10
CA ASN A 75 -2.47 -2.80 35.00
C ASN A 75 -2.17 -3.97 34.05
N SER A 76 -3.18 -4.70 33.59
CA SER A 76 -3.02 -5.86 32.70
C SER A 76 -3.47 -5.53 31.28
N GLY A 77 -2.61 -5.80 30.30
CA GLY A 77 -2.97 -5.61 28.88
C GLY A 77 -4.14 -6.50 28.42
N ALA A 78 -4.29 -7.69 29.01
CA ALA A 78 -5.42 -8.58 28.74
C ALA A 78 -6.75 -7.97 29.24
N GLU A 79 -6.75 -7.42 30.46
CA GLU A 79 -7.94 -6.74 31.01
C GLU A 79 -8.31 -5.50 30.19
N VAL A 80 -7.31 -4.73 29.73
CA VAL A 80 -7.54 -3.59 28.84
C VAL A 80 -8.21 -4.04 27.54
N PHE A 81 -7.74 -5.12 26.95
CA PHE A 81 -8.34 -5.67 25.72
C PHE A 81 -9.79 -6.10 25.94
N GLU A 82 -10.06 -6.87 26.99
CA GLU A 82 -11.42 -7.30 27.32
C GLU A 82 -12.34 -6.09 27.58
N ARG A 83 -11.86 -5.06 28.30
CA ARG A 83 -12.66 -3.86 28.55
C ARG A 83 -12.98 -3.10 27.26
N ILE A 84 -12.00 -2.97 26.34
CA ILE A 84 -12.27 -2.36 25.01
C ILE A 84 -13.33 -3.16 24.26
N ARG A 85 -13.24 -4.48 24.27
CA ARG A 85 -14.21 -5.37 23.61
C ARG A 85 -15.60 -5.25 24.20
N ASP A 86 -15.71 -5.13 25.53
CA ASP A 86 -16.99 -4.97 26.21
C ASP A 86 -17.61 -3.60 25.90
N ILE A 87 -16.81 -2.52 25.91
CA ILE A 87 -17.26 -1.19 25.49
C ILE A 87 -17.79 -1.24 24.03
N GLU A 88 -17.09 -1.92 23.12
CA GLU A 88 -17.55 -2.05 21.74
C GLU A 88 -18.91 -2.75 21.63
N LYS A 89 -19.09 -3.83 22.38
CA LYS A 89 -20.39 -4.54 22.42
C LYS A 89 -21.51 -3.69 23.01
N GLU A 90 -21.21 -2.95 24.08
CA GLU A 90 -22.19 -2.05 24.70
C GLU A 90 -22.59 -0.92 23.75
N VAL A 91 -21.64 -0.30 23.07
CA VAL A 91 -21.90 0.77 22.08
C VAL A 91 -22.69 0.22 20.89
N GLU A 92 -22.37 -0.97 20.40
CA GLU A 92 -23.12 -1.62 19.32
C GLU A 92 -24.56 -1.95 19.75
N HIS A 93 -24.71 -2.49 20.95
CA HIS A 93 -26.04 -2.75 21.52
C HIS A 93 -26.88 -1.47 21.66
N ASN A 94 -26.31 -0.43 22.23
CA ASN A 94 -26.96 0.87 22.36
C ASN A 94 -27.31 1.48 21.00
N HIS A 95 -26.45 1.30 20.00
CA HIS A 95 -26.73 1.75 18.65
C HIS A 95 -27.94 1.03 18.03
N HIS A 96 -28.04 -0.30 18.22
CA HIS A 96 -29.23 -1.05 17.78
C HIS A 96 -30.50 -0.58 18.47
N GLN A 97 -30.45 -0.28 19.77
CA GLN A 97 -31.57 0.26 20.51
C GLN A 97 -31.96 1.66 19.99
N LEU A 98 -31.00 2.54 19.73
CA LEU A 98 -31.23 3.86 19.15
C LEU A 98 -31.92 3.78 17.79
N VAL A 99 -31.50 2.87 16.92
CA VAL A 99 -32.13 2.63 15.60
C VAL A 99 -33.57 2.14 15.76
N HIS A 100 -33.84 1.30 16.77
CA HIS A 100 -35.20 0.84 17.09
C HIS A 100 -36.09 2.00 17.57
N LEU A 101 -35.61 2.79 18.52
CA LEU A 101 -36.31 3.97 19.05
C LEU A 101 -36.53 5.04 17.96
N ASP A 102 -35.62 5.18 17.01
CA ASP A 102 -35.79 6.07 15.85
C ASP A 102 -36.95 5.61 14.94
N LYS A 103 -37.14 4.30 14.77
CA LYS A 103 -38.27 3.75 14.01
C LYS A 103 -39.60 3.99 14.78
N GLU A 104 -39.61 3.72 16.09
CA GLU A 104 -40.78 3.97 16.94
C GLU A 104 -41.14 5.47 16.94
N GLN A 105 -40.17 6.35 17.05
CA GLN A 105 -40.35 7.79 16.97
C GLN A 105 -41.00 8.22 15.64
N LYS A 106 -40.48 7.69 14.52
CA LYS A 106 -41.02 7.96 13.18
C LYS A 106 -42.48 7.49 13.06
N GLN A 107 -42.82 6.33 13.64
CA GLN A 107 -44.20 5.83 13.65
C GLN A 107 -45.15 6.72 14.45
N LEU A 108 -44.67 7.33 15.53
CA LEU A 108 -45.44 8.23 16.36
C LEU A 108 -45.54 9.67 15.84
N THR A 109 -44.57 10.09 15.01
CA THR A 109 -44.48 11.47 14.49
C THR A 109 -45.78 12.01 13.90
N PRO A 110 -46.56 11.25 13.07
CA PRO A 110 -47.82 11.73 12.49
C PRO A 110 -48.91 11.98 13.50
N TRP A 111 -48.83 11.31 14.66
CA TRP A 111 -49.87 11.32 15.71
C TRP A 111 -49.65 12.43 16.74
N GLY A 112 -48.48 13.08 16.73
CA GLY A 112 -48.13 14.10 17.70
C GLY A 112 -47.83 13.54 19.09
N ASN A 113 -47.84 14.42 20.08
CA ASN A 113 -47.55 14.03 21.47
C ASN A 113 -48.86 13.74 22.20
N PHE A 114 -49.15 12.46 22.49
CA PHE A 114 -50.29 12.02 23.28
C PHE A 114 -49.81 11.05 24.36
N GLU A 115 -50.64 10.92 25.42
CA GLU A 115 -50.39 10.03 26.55
C GLU A 115 -51.25 8.78 26.46
N TRP A 116 -50.63 7.62 26.49
CA TRP A 116 -51.37 6.34 26.46
C TRP A 116 -52.32 6.17 27.62
N GLU A 117 -52.07 6.76 28.81
CA GLU A 117 -53.01 6.74 29.94
C GLU A 117 -54.39 7.35 29.59
N GLN A 118 -54.40 8.40 28.77
CA GLN A 118 -55.64 9.01 28.33
C GLN A 118 -56.40 8.10 27.36
N VAL A 119 -55.67 7.45 26.46
CA VAL A 119 -56.24 6.47 25.52
C VAL A 119 -56.85 5.28 26.29
N HIS A 120 -56.13 4.74 27.27
CA HIS A 120 -56.62 3.63 28.10
C HIS A 120 -57.87 4.00 28.94
N LYS A 121 -57.90 5.19 29.55
CA LYS A 121 -59.10 5.68 30.27
C LYS A 121 -60.35 5.77 29.38
N LEU A 122 -60.12 6.15 28.11
CA LEU A 122 -61.23 6.20 27.14
C LEU A 122 -61.66 4.80 26.68
N GLN A 123 -60.71 3.86 26.58
CA GLN A 123 -60.99 2.44 26.31
C GLN A 123 -61.79 1.79 27.45
N GLU A 124 -61.46 2.08 28.70
CA GLU A 124 -62.26 1.66 29.88
C GLU A 124 -63.64 2.21 29.86
N SER A 125 -63.88 3.36 29.23
CA SER A 125 -65.20 3.95 29.03
C SER A 125 -65.96 3.37 27.82
N GLY A 126 -65.36 2.34 27.14
CA GLY A 126 -66.02 1.64 26.02
C GLY A 126 -65.77 2.30 24.66
N LEU A 127 -64.80 3.21 24.55
CA LEU A 127 -64.38 3.84 23.30
C LEU A 127 -63.04 3.29 22.85
N TYR A 128 -62.96 2.59 21.72
CA TYR A 128 -61.77 1.99 21.16
C TYR A 128 -61.26 2.84 20.02
N PHE A 129 -59.94 3.05 19.99
CA PHE A 129 -59.23 3.83 18.98
C PHE A 129 -58.42 2.90 18.07
N ARG A 130 -58.66 3.00 16.75
CA ARG A 130 -57.84 2.34 15.74
C ARG A 130 -57.06 3.39 14.98
N PHE A 131 -55.74 3.22 14.98
CA PHE A 131 -54.81 4.11 14.28
C PHE A 131 -54.62 3.60 12.87
N MET A 132 -54.92 4.42 11.87
CA MET A 132 -54.96 4.01 10.48
C MET A 132 -54.19 4.97 9.60
N SER A 133 -53.60 4.45 8.51
CA SER A 133 -52.98 5.25 7.45
C SER A 133 -53.52 4.87 6.08
N CYS A 134 -53.62 5.86 5.19
CA CYS A 134 -54.04 5.65 3.82
C CYS A 134 -53.24 6.57 2.89
N PRO A 135 -52.83 6.11 1.70
CA PRO A 135 -52.27 7.02 0.70
C PRO A 135 -53.25 8.15 0.39
N MET A 136 -52.79 9.41 0.38
CA MET A 136 -53.65 10.60 0.18
C MET A 136 -54.56 10.49 -1.06
N ARG A 137 -54.08 9.80 -2.11
CA ARG A 137 -54.83 9.62 -3.38
C ARG A 137 -55.99 8.66 -3.27
N LYS A 138 -56.04 7.82 -2.21
CA LYS A 138 -57.07 6.81 -1.98
C LYS A 138 -58.03 7.19 -0.84
N TYR A 139 -57.71 8.28 -0.12
CA TYR A 139 -58.53 8.76 0.97
C TYR A 139 -59.84 9.38 0.46
N ILE A 140 -60.98 8.97 1.01
CA ILE A 140 -62.30 9.43 0.61
C ILE A 140 -62.88 10.28 1.77
N PRO A 141 -63.16 11.58 1.58
CA PRO A 141 -63.60 12.48 2.66
C PRO A 141 -64.90 12.05 3.32
N GLU A 142 -65.78 11.36 2.61
CA GLU A 142 -67.05 10.86 3.11
C GLU A 142 -66.88 9.85 4.26
N TRP A 143 -65.72 9.20 4.39
CA TRP A 143 -65.39 8.32 5.49
C TRP A 143 -65.44 9.01 6.86
N GLU A 144 -65.22 10.34 6.94
CA GLU A 144 -65.25 11.09 8.21
C GLU A 144 -66.61 11.10 8.85
N GLU A 145 -67.69 11.15 8.05
CA GLU A 145 -69.08 11.17 8.53
C GLU A 145 -69.66 9.76 8.72
N GLU A 146 -69.29 8.83 7.80
CA GLU A 146 -69.87 7.48 7.81
C GLU A 146 -69.28 6.54 8.87
N HIS A 147 -67.96 6.71 9.18
CA HIS A 147 -67.19 5.77 10.00
C HIS A 147 -66.60 6.38 11.28
N TYR A 148 -67.04 7.55 11.71
CA TYR A 148 -66.50 8.26 12.89
C TYR A 148 -64.94 8.42 12.85
N ILE A 149 -64.42 8.86 11.74
CA ILE A 149 -62.98 9.05 11.50
C ILE A 149 -62.60 10.49 11.84
N ARG A 150 -61.41 10.64 12.45
CA ARG A 150 -60.78 11.95 12.63
C ARG A 150 -59.40 11.93 12.04
N VAL A 151 -59.15 12.81 11.08
CA VAL A 151 -57.84 13.03 10.49
C VAL A 151 -56.96 13.73 11.52
N VAL A 152 -55.74 13.19 11.72
CA VAL A 152 -54.74 13.70 12.65
C VAL A 152 -53.67 14.50 11.91
N GLY A 153 -53.22 14.04 10.74
CA GLY A 153 -52.23 14.74 9.94
C GLY A 153 -51.88 14.03 8.64
N ASP A 154 -51.13 14.74 7.81
CA ASP A 154 -50.61 14.23 6.55
C ASP A 154 -49.07 14.24 6.62
N LEU A 155 -48.43 13.11 6.29
CA LEU A 155 -46.99 12.98 6.27
C LEU A 155 -46.56 12.00 5.16
N ASP A 156 -45.51 12.34 4.42
CA ASP A 156 -44.90 11.50 3.38
C ASP A 156 -45.87 10.95 2.32
N GLY A 157 -46.98 11.69 2.01
CA GLY A 157 -47.97 11.29 1.02
C GLY A 157 -49.04 10.33 1.57
N TYR A 158 -49.03 10.06 2.86
CA TYR A 158 -50.05 9.30 3.59
C TYR A 158 -50.84 10.24 4.48
N ARG A 159 -52.14 9.94 4.61
CA ARG A 159 -53.06 10.55 5.56
C ARG A 159 -53.21 9.64 6.75
N TYR A 160 -53.02 10.17 7.95
CA TYR A 160 -53.12 9.48 9.22
C TYR A 160 -54.42 9.91 9.94
N PHE A 161 -55.20 8.94 10.37
CA PHE A 161 -56.49 9.20 10.98
C PHE A 161 -56.79 8.15 12.04
N VAL A 162 -57.67 8.52 12.97
CA VAL A 162 -58.17 7.65 14.03
C VAL A 162 -59.61 7.30 13.75
N LYS A 163 -59.94 6.00 13.80
CA LYS A 163 -61.30 5.48 13.75
C LYS A 163 -61.77 5.17 15.19
N LEU A 164 -62.97 5.66 15.55
CA LEU A 164 -63.60 5.45 16.85
C LEU A 164 -64.58 4.32 16.74
N GLU A 165 -64.45 3.30 17.62
CA GLU A 165 -65.36 2.15 17.69
C GLU A 165 -65.88 1.97 19.12
N LYS A 166 -67.13 1.46 19.27
CA LYS A 166 -67.75 1.16 20.57
C LYS A 166 -67.55 -0.28 21.04
N SER A 167 -66.85 -1.10 20.31
CA SER A 167 -66.58 -2.51 20.61
C SER A 167 -65.11 -2.86 20.20
N ASP A 168 -64.49 -3.75 20.95
CA ASP A 168 -63.17 -4.28 20.64
C ASP A 168 -63.18 -5.25 19.42
N ALA A 169 -64.38 -5.72 19.02
CA ALA A 169 -64.52 -6.55 17.84
C ALA A 169 -64.33 -5.72 16.53
N PRO A 170 -63.50 -6.14 15.59
CA PRO A 170 -63.31 -5.40 14.34
C PRO A 170 -64.61 -5.45 13.51
N THR A 171 -65.31 -4.35 13.49
CA THR A 171 -66.52 -4.17 12.63
C THR A 171 -66.04 -3.49 11.36
N GLY A 172 -66.07 -4.21 10.22
CA GLY A 172 -66.05 -3.60 8.89
C GLY A 172 -64.71 -3.16 8.36
N PHE A 173 -63.66 -4.00 8.44
CA PHE A 173 -62.38 -3.77 7.69
C PHE A 173 -62.57 -3.77 6.15
N ALA A 174 -63.64 -4.39 5.64
CA ALA A 174 -63.90 -4.48 4.21
C ALA A 174 -64.37 -3.15 3.57
N GLU A 175 -64.69 -2.14 4.36
CA GLU A 175 -65.29 -0.88 3.87
C GLU A 175 -64.27 0.22 3.57
N LEU A 176 -63.07 0.18 4.21
CA LEU A 176 -62.01 1.18 4.01
C LEU A 176 -60.95 0.65 3.04
N VAL A 177 -61.29 0.57 1.77
CA VAL A 177 -60.38 0.00 0.74
C VAL A 177 -59.11 0.82 0.58
N GLY A 178 -57.98 0.25 1.01
CA GLY A 178 -56.66 0.83 0.88
C GLY A 178 -56.16 1.61 2.11
N ALA A 179 -56.86 1.48 3.25
CA ALA A 179 -56.35 1.95 4.54
C ALA A 179 -55.78 0.78 5.34
N ASP A 180 -54.61 0.98 5.94
CA ASP A 180 -53.88 0.00 6.75
C ASP A 180 -53.97 0.38 8.23
N GLU A 181 -54.25 -0.61 9.10
CA GLU A 181 -54.20 -0.41 10.54
C GLU A 181 -52.75 -0.41 11.02
N LEU A 182 -52.36 0.56 11.82
CA LEU A 182 -51.05 0.72 12.40
C LEU A 182 -51.05 0.31 13.87
N ILE A 183 -50.16 -0.58 14.24
CA ILE A 183 -49.87 -0.91 15.64
C ILE A 183 -48.81 0.09 16.11
N LEU A 184 -49.20 1.00 16.99
CA LEU A 184 -48.31 2.00 17.54
C LEU A 184 -47.52 1.46 18.74
N PRO A 185 -46.29 1.94 18.94
CA PRO A 185 -45.54 1.66 20.16
C PRO A 185 -46.29 2.15 21.41
N GLN A 186 -46.24 1.39 22.50
CA GLN A 186 -46.91 1.75 23.75
C GLN A 186 -46.20 2.85 24.55
N LYS A 187 -45.05 3.35 24.05
CA LYS A 187 -44.28 4.44 24.65
C LYS A 187 -44.74 5.79 24.10
N SER A 188 -44.74 6.81 24.94
CA SER A 188 -45.00 8.19 24.48
C SER A 188 -43.76 8.77 23.79
N MET A 189 -43.95 9.80 22.96
CA MET A 189 -42.82 10.53 22.31
C MET A 189 -41.83 11.08 23.34
N GLN A 190 -42.31 11.51 24.51
CA GLN A 190 -41.43 12.00 25.59
C GLN A 190 -40.58 10.88 26.21
N GLN A 191 -41.16 9.70 26.42
CA GLN A 191 -40.43 8.54 26.93
C GLN A 191 -39.37 8.07 25.94
N ILE A 192 -39.70 7.99 24.65
CA ILE A 192 -38.74 7.64 23.61
C ILE A 192 -37.58 8.67 23.55
N ALA A 193 -37.89 9.96 23.63
CA ALA A 193 -36.88 11.01 23.64
C ALA A 193 -35.96 10.93 24.87
N ALA A 194 -36.53 10.62 26.06
CA ALA A 194 -35.75 10.43 27.27
C ALA A 194 -34.81 9.22 27.18
N GLU A 195 -35.34 8.04 26.76
CA GLU A 195 -34.51 6.84 26.54
C GLU A 195 -33.38 7.07 25.51
N LYS A 196 -33.67 7.78 24.43
CA LYS A 196 -32.63 8.14 23.45
C LYS A 196 -31.53 9.02 24.07
N GLN A 197 -31.92 10.01 24.89
CA GLN A 197 -30.93 10.84 25.57
C GLN A 197 -30.09 10.05 26.59
N GLU A 198 -30.67 9.11 27.31
CA GLU A 198 -29.92 8.22 28.21
C GLU A 198 -28.93 7.35 27.45
N LEU A 199 -29.35 6.73 26.35
CA LEU A 199 -28.44 5.92 25.51
C LEU A 199 -27.33 6.73 24.87
N ILE A 200 -27.61 7.94 24.42
CA ILE A 200 -26.58 8.86 23.89
C ILE A 200 -25.59 9.24 24.99
N ALA A 201 -26.08 9.63 26.17
CA ALA A 201 -25.21 9.95 27.31
C ALA A 201 -24.37 8.75 27.76
N ALA A 202 -24.95 7.52 27.76
CA ALA A 202 -24.21 6.30 28.04
C ALA A 202 -23.10 6.05 27.00
N ASN A 203 -23.39 6.23 25.72
CA ASN A 203 -22.39 6.10 24.65
C ASN A 203 -21.27 7.16 24.78
N ASP A 204 -21.60 8.38 25.16
CA ASP A 204 -20.60 9.44 25.41
C ASP A 204 -19.67 9.07 26.56
N LEU A 205 -20.18 8.51 27.66
CA LEU A 205 -19.38 8.01 28.76
C LEU A 205 -18.46 6.87 28.33
N LEU A 206 -18.96 5.90 27.55
CA LEU A 206 -18.14 4.79 27.01
C LEU A 206 -17.05 5.30 26.06
N ASN A 207 -17.35 6.29 25.24
CA ASN A 207 -16.36 6.91 24.36
C ASN A 207 -15.30 7.67 25.18
N HIS A 208 -15.68 8.41 26.21
CA HIS A 208 -14.71 9.04 27.12
C HIS A 208 -13.79 8.01 27.79
N GLU A 209 -14.33 6.87 28.22
CA GLU A 209 -13.52 5.78 28.77
C GLU A 209 -12.52 5.24 27.74
N LEU A 210 -12.92 5.08 26.49
CA LEU A 210 -11.99 4.70 25.39
C LEU A 210 -10.86 5.71 25.21
N HIS A 211 -11.15 7.01 25.28
CA HIS A 211 -10.11 8.06 25.21
C HIS A 211 -9.15 7.99 26.39
N GLN A 212 -9.64 7.69 27.60
CA GLN A 212 -8.81 7.49 28.79
C GLN A 212 -7.91 6.26 28.64
N LEU A 213 -8.46 5.13 28.16
CA LEU A 213 -7.69 3.92 27.86
C LEU A 213 -6.60 4.18 26.83
N ALA A 214 -6.86 4.99 25.82
CA ALA A 214 -5.89 5.38 24.80
C ALA A 214 -4.71 6.15 25.41
N HIS A 215 -4.93 6.97 26.42
CA HIS A 215 -3.88 7.73 27.10
C HIS A 215 -3.05 6.89 28.06
N HIS A 216 -3.72 6.15 28.96
CA HIS A 216 -3.04 5.52 30.11
C HIS A 216 -2.61 4.07 29.86
N ASN A 217 -3.39 3.31 29.12
CA ASN A 217 -3.25 1.84 29.05
C ASN A 217 -2.74 1.31 27.71
N LYS A 218 -2.52 2.16 26.71
CA LYS A 218 -2.01 1.75 25.40
C LYS A 218 -0.70 0.95 25.48
N LYS A 219 0.23 1.36 26.36
CA LYS A 219 1.50 0.64 26.56
C LYS A 219 1.29 -0.78 27.07
N HIS A 220 0.37 -0.99 28.01
CA HIS A 220 0.06 -2.32 28.53
C HIS A 220 -0.55 -3.21 27.45
N LEU A 221 -1.44 -2.66 26.60
CA LEU A 221 -2.01 -3.38 25.48
C LEU A 221 -0.94 -3.74 24.43
N GLN A 222 0.00 -2.85 24.15
CA GLN A 222 1.14 -3.13 23.27
C GLN A 222 2.06 -4.23 23.83
N GLN A 223 2.34 -4.22 25.12
CA GLN A 223 3.11 -5.27 25.79
C GLN A 223 2.39 -6.63 25.74
N TYR A 224 1.07 -6.62 25.93
CA TYR A 224 0.25 -7.83 25.81
C TYR A 224 0.30 -8.39 24.39
N HIS A 225 0.12 -7.53 23.37
CA HIS A 225 0.25 -7.90 21.97
C HIS A 225 1.61 -8.52 21.65
N GLN A 226 2.70 -7.91 22.14
CA GLN A 226 4.05 -8.45 21.99
C GLN A 226 4.19 -9.82 22.66
N GLY A 227 3.62 -10.01 23.85
CA GLY A 227 3.60 -11.31 24.53
C GLY A 227 2.89 -12.40 23.72
N LEU A 228 1.75 -12.07 23.11
CA LEU A 228 1.02 -13.00 22.24
C LEU A 228 1.80 -13.34 20.95
N GLN A 229 2.44 -12.34 20.32
CA GLN A 229 3.32 -12.57 19.17
C GLN A 229 4.50 -13.45 19.55
N GLN A 230 5.00 -13.29 20.76
CA GLN A 230 6.05 -14.12 21.32
C GLN A 230 5.62 -15.58 21.46
N GLN A 231 4.44 -15.83 22.02
CA GLN A 231 3.88 -17.17 22.14
C GLN A 231 3.69 -17.82 20.76
N LEU A 232 3.18 -17.07 19.77
CA LEU A 232 3.03 -17.56 18.40
C LEU A 232 4.39 -17.94 17.80
N GLY A 233 5.43 -17.12 18.00
CA GLY A 233 6.78 -17.42 17.53
C GLY A 233 7.35 -18.69 18.17
N GLU A 234 7.15 -18.89 19.47
CA GLU A 234 7.57 -20.11 20.18
C GLU A 234 6.83 -21.37 19.69
N MET A 235 5.50 -21.27 19.52
CA MET A 235 4.71 -22.36 18.95
C MET A 235 5.15 -22.70 17.52
N ASN A 236 5.44 -21.70 16.70
CA ASN A 236 5.96 -21.91 15.34
C ASN A 236 7.34 -22.59 15.37
N ALA A 237 8.25 -22.15 16.23
CA ALA A 237 9.57 -22.76 16.37
C ALA A 237 9.47 -24.23 16.79
N LEU A 238 8.58 -24.58 17.73
CA LEU A 238 8.32 -25.95 18.15
C LEU A 238 7.76 -26.81 17.01
N LEU A 239 6.88 -26.27 16.19
CA LEU A 239 6.27 -26.98 15.06
C LEU A 239 7.27 -27.28 13.94
N GLN A 240 8.29 -26.43 13.76
CA GLN A 240 9.36 -26.62 12.78
C GLN A 240 10.49 -27.55 13.27
N THR A 241 10.36 -28.04 14.50
CA THR A 241 11.34 -28.92 15.11
C THR A 241 11.00 -30.38 14.79
N SER A 242 11.98 -31.15 14.30
CA SER A 242 11.84 -32.60 14.17
C SER A 242 12.41 -33.31 15.41
N SER A 243 11.69 -34.32 15.87
CA SER A 243 12.09 -35.13 17.02
C SER A 243 12.73 -36.40 16.51
N GLU A 244 13.97 -36.64 16.91
CA GLU A 244 14.80 -37.77 16.48
C GLU A 244 15.16 -38.64 17.68
N VAL A 245 15.62 -39.89 17.42
CA VAL A 245 16.09 -40.85 18.45
C VAL A 245 15.06 -41.03 19.58
N GLU A 246 13.87 -41.57 19.23
CA GLU A 246 12.79 -41.85 20.20
C GLU A 246 12.34 -40.60 21.02
N GLY A 247 12.43 -39.42 20.44
CA GLY A 247 12.00 -38.19 21.09
C GLY A 247 13.04 -37.53 22.03
N LYS A 248 14.23 -38.11 22.16
CA LYS A 248 15.27 -37.61 23.10
C LYS A 248 16.06 -36.42 22.56
N VAL A 249 16.17 -36.30 21.22
CA VAL A 249 16.90 -35.24 20.54
C VAL A 249 15.97 -34.44 19.69
N GLN A 250 16.03 -33.12 19.84
CA GLN A 250 15.30 -32.15 19.02
C GLN A 250 16.24 -31.55 17.97
N LEU A 251 15.83 -31.62 16.71
CA LEU A 251 16.58 -31.10 15.57
C LEU A 251 15.89 -29.84 15.05
N LEU A 252 16.60 -28.70 15.14
CA LEU A 252 16.14 -27.41 14.61
C LEU A 252 17.07 -26.98 13.48
N GLU A 253 16.49 -26.57 12.36
CA GLU A 253 17.24 -25.99 11.23
C GLU A 253 16.91 -24.51 11.08
N GLY A 254 17.92 -23.72 10.73
CA GLY A 254 17.73 -22.32 10.51
C GLY A 254 18.87 -21.66 9.74
N TRP A 255 18.68 -20.39 9.42
CA TRP A 255 19.60 -19.61 8.60
C TRP A 255 20.16 -18.45 9.40
N VAL A 256 21.47 -18.22 9.25
CA VAL A 256 22.21 -17.16 9.94
C VAL A 256 23.03 -16.36 8.92
N PRO A 257 22.97 -15.02 8.95
CA PRO A 257 23.82 -14.19 8.11
C PRO A 257 25.31 -14.36 8.42
N ASP A 258 26.16 -14.38 7.42
CA ASP A 258 27.62 -14.47 7.57
C ASP A 258 28.19 -13.41 8.54
N THR A 259 27.59 -12.23 8.57
CA THR A 259 28.00 -11.14 9.47
C THR A 259 27.81 -11.44 10.96
N LEU A 260 26.89 -12.34 11.30
CA LEU A 260 26.50 -12.68 12.70
C LEU A 260 26.94 -14.10 13.07
N LYS A 261 27.61 -14.81 12.14
CA LYS A 261 28.08 -16.17 12.32
C LYS A 261 28.97 -16.33 13.54
N ASN A 262 29.99 -15.48 13.66
CA ASN A 262 31.01 -15.58 14.73
C ASN A 262 30.41 -15.39 16.12
N GLU A 263 29.42 -14.53 16.26
CA GLU A 263 28.71 -14.26 17.51
C GLU A 263 27.91 -15.50 17.95
N LEU A 264 27.19 -16.11 17.01
CA LEU A 264 26.45 -17.34 17.29
C LEU A 264 27.38 -18.53 17.59
N ASP A 265 28.45 -18.71 16.82
CA ASP A 265 29.41 -19.80 17.02
C ASP A 265 30.06 -19.74 18.41
N GLN A 266 30.44 -18.55 18.88
CA GLN A 266 30.98 -18.35 20.24
C GLN A 266 29.97 -18.74 21.33
N TYR A 267 28.70 -18.31 21.18
CA TYR A 267 27.64 -18.68 22.10
C TYR A 267 27.43 -20.21 22.15
N LEU A 268 27.29 -20.86 20.99
CA LEU A 268 27.04 -22.31 20.90
C LEU A 268 28.18 -23.14 21.50
N GLN A 269 29.43 -22.71 21.33
CA GLN A 269 30.58 -23.35 21.97
C GLN A 269 30.59 -23.19 23.48
N THR A 270 30.18 -22.03 24.01
CA THR A 270 30.12 -21.77 25.45
C THR A 270 29.07 -22.65 26.14
N GLU A 271 27.93 -22.86 25.48
CA GLU A 271 26.81 -23.67 25.98
C GLU A 271 26.94 -25.16 25.65
N ASN A 272 28.04 -25.62 25.02
CA ASN A 272 28.27 -26.98 24.59
C ASN A 272 27.11 -27.58 23.75
N ILE A 273 26.51 -26.80 22.87
CA ILE A 273 25.44 -27.23 21.98
C ILE A 273 26.04 -27.85 20.71
N LEU A 274 25.58 -29.04 20.32
CA LEU A 274 26.01 -29.66 19.09
C LEU A 274 25.32 -29.02 17.89
N PHE A 275 26.13 -28.52 16.95
CA PHE A 275 25.62 -27.91 15.72
C PHE A 275 26.46 -28.25 14.51
N ALA A 276 25.85 -28.24 13.34
CA ALA A 276 26.52 -28.30 12.04
C ALA A 276 26.20 -27.05 11.24
N ALA A 277 27.22 -26.41 10.69
CA ALA A 277 27.05 -25.25 9.82
C ALA A 277 27.48 -25.59 8.39
N SER A 278 26.60 -25.41 7.41
CA SER A 278 26.84 -25.67 5.99
C SER A 278 26.52 -24.46 5.12
N LYS A 279 27.06 -24.45 3.89
CA LYS A 279 26.64 -23.48 2.87
C LYS A 279 25.31 -23.93 2.26
N PRO A 280 24.51 -22.98 1.72
CA PRO A 280 23.25 -23.30 1.06
C PRO A 280 23.43 -24.27 -0.12
N GLU A 281 22.53 -25.24 -0.25
CA GLU A 281 22.40 -26.13 -1.40
C GLU A 281 21.55 -25.53 -2.50
N GLU A 282 21.47 -26.19 -3.68
CA GLU A 282 20.75 -25.65 -4.84
C GLU A 282 19.26 -25.49 -4.62
N ASP A 283 18.65 -26.42 -3.89
CA ASP A 283 17.21 -26.50 -3.64
C ASP A 283 16.77 -25.85 -2.33
N ASP A 284 17.70 -25.30 -1.56
CA ASP A 284 17.40 -24.66 -0.29
C ASP A 284 16.65 -23.33 -0.48
N ARG A 285 15.60 -23.13 0.31
CA ARG A 285 14.88 -21.85 0.41
C ARG A 285 15.60 -20.92 1.40
N VAL A 286 16.58 -20.21 0.90
CA VAL A 286 17.45 -19.32 1.70
C VAL A 286 16.75 -17.98 1.91
N PRO A 287 16.61 -17.48 3.16
CA PRO A 287 16.08 -16.14 3.42
C PRO A 287 17.06 -15.06 2.96
N ILE A 288 16.53 -13.91 2.56
CA ILE A 288 17.29 -12.81 1.97
C ILE A 288 17.39 -11.66 2.95
N LEU A 289 18.64 -11.28 3.26
CA LEU A 289 18.97 -10.06 3.97
C LEU A 289 19.70 -9.12 3.00
N LEU A 290 19.12 -7.95 2.77
CA LEU A 290 19.72 -6.93 1.92
C LEU A 290 20.58 -5.97 2.76
N LYS A 291 21.83 -5.76 2.34
CA LYS A 291 22.71 -4.75 2.92
C LYS A 291 23.08 -3.74 1.86
N ASN A 292 22.30 -2.67 1.77
CA ASN A 292 22.46 -1.61 0.79
C ASN A 292 23.02 -0.33 1.42
N ASN A 293 23.61 0.54 0.58
CA ASN A 293 24.07 1.86 0.98
C ASN A 293 22.86 2.76 1.35
N ARG A 294 23.12 3.91 1.99
CA ARG A 294 22.08 4.82 2.46
C ARG A 294 21.12 5.29 1.35
N PHE A 295 21.63 5.50 0.14
CA PHE A 295 20.81 5.91 -1.00
C PHE A 295 19.92 4.77 -1.49
N SER A 296 20.51 3.61 -1.83
CA SER A 296 19.78 2.46 -2.35
C SER A 296 18.77 1.89 -1.35
N LYS A 297 19.06 2.00 -0.04
CA LYS A 297 18.12 1.58 1.02
C LYS A 297 16.77 2.27 0.94
N LEU A 298 16.72 3.54 0.48
CA LEU A 298 15.46 4.26 0.30
C LEU A 298 14.59 3.65 -0.80
N TYR A 299 15.22 3.07 -1.81
CA TYR A 299 14.54 2.43 -2.95
C TYR A 299 14.19 0.96 -2.70
N GLU A 300 14.64 0.37 -1.59
CA GLU A 300 14.21 -0.99 -1.19
C GLU A 300 12.70 -1.08 -1.01
N VAL A 301 12.05 0.01 -0.54
CA VAL A 301 10.60 0.08 -0.43
C VAL A 301 9.94 -0.15 -1.80
N VAL A 302 10.50 0.45 -2.86
CA VAL A 302 10.02 0.25 -4.23
C VAL A 302 10.34 -1.18 -4.71
N GLY A 303 11.56 -1.68 -4.48
CA GLY A 303 11.95 -3.03 -4.87
C GLY A 303 11.08 -4.13 -4.23
N ARG A 304 10.71 -3.97 -2.96
CA ARG A 304 9.85 -4.91 -2.23
C ARG A 304 8.40 -4.96 -2.73
N LEU A 305 7.95 -3.97 -3.52
CA LEU A 305 6.61 -3.99 -4.15
C LEU A 305 6.50 -5.07 -5.24
N TYR A 306 7.62 -5.52 -5.78
CA TYR A 306 7.63 -6.55 -6.82
C TYR A 306 7.91 -7.93 -6.20
N ASP A 307 9.18 -8.18 -5.83
CA ASP A 307 9.62 -9.42 -5.21
C ASP A 307 11.06 -9.27 -4.68
N LEU A 308 11.47 -10.19 -3.79
CA LEU A 308 12.85 -10.27 -3.34
C LEU A 308 13.67 -11.15 -4.29
N PRO A 309 14.96 -10.80 -4.54
CA PRO A 309 15.82 -11.62 -5.38
C PRO A 309 16.06 -12.99 -4.74
N ASN A 310 16.38 -14.01 -5.54
CA ASN A 310 16.84 -15.29 -5.02
C ASN A 310 18.27 -15.12 -4.43
N HIS A 311 18.68 -15.99 -3.50
CA HIS A 311 19.98 -15.91 -2.84
C HIS A 311 21.19 -15.95 -3.80
N ARG A 312 21.02 -16.48 -5.02
CA ARG A 312 22.07 -16.54 -6.08
C ARG A 312 22.02 -15.35 -7.03
N GLU A 313 20.96 -14.57 -6.98
CA GLU A 313 20.77 -13.42 -7.85
C GLU A 313 21.53 -12.19 -7.38
N LEU A 314 21.63 -11.21 -8.28
CA LEU A 314 22.07 -9.88 -7.93
C LEU A 314 20.90 -9.11 -7.31
N ASP A 315 21.19 -8.36 -6.27
CA ASP A 315 20.29 -7.30 -5.82
C ASP A 315 20.24 -6.17 -6.85
N LEU A 316 19.09 -6.01 -7.51
CA LEU A 316 18.90 -5.00 -8.54
C LEU A 316 18.60 -3.60 -7.99
N VAL A 317 18.29 -3.46 -6.70
CA VAL A 317 17.95 -2.18 -6.07
C VAL A 317 19.02 -1.10 -6.27
N PRO A 318 20.32 -1.35 -6.03
CA PRO A 318 21.37 -0.34 -6.25
C PRO A 318 21.50 0.10 -7.71
N PHE A 319 21.13 -0.75 -8.64
CA PHE A 319 21.27 -0.53 -10.07
C PHE A 319 20.08 0.22 -10.68
N PHE A 320 18.86 -0.08 -10.25
CA PHE A 320 17.71 0.66 -10.76
C PHE A 320 17.47 2.01 -10.06
N ALA A 321 17.90 2.18 -8.82
CA ALA A 321 17.63 3.38 -8.04
C ALA A 321 17.99 4.70 -8.75
N PRO A 322 19.18 4.85 -9.38
CA PRO A 322 19.53 6.07 -10.11
C PRO A 322 18.66 6.27 -11.36
N PHE A 323 18.32 5.21 -12.09
CA PHE A 323 17.42 5.30 -13.25
C PHE A 323 16.00 5.70 -12.83
N TYR A 324 15.48 5.09 -11.76
CA TYR A 324 14.18 5.43 -11.21
C TYR A 324 14.09 6.90 -10.80
N MET A 325 15.11 7.39 -10.09
CA MET A 325 15.22 8.79 -9.70
C MET A 325 15.22 9.71 -10.94
N MET A 326 16.00 9.36 -11.95
CA MET A 326 16.11 10.11 -13.21
C MET A 326 14.77 10.13 -13.96
N PHE A 327 14.10 8.99 -14.10
CA PHE A 327 12.82 8.89 -14.80
C PHE A 327 11.69 9.62 -14.10
N PHE A 328 11.66 9.59 -12.77
CA PHE A 328 10.71 10.37 -12.00
C PHE A 328 10.88 11.86 -12.28
N GLY A 329 12.11 12.35 -12.18
CA GLY A 329 12.40 13.76 -12.45
C GLY A 329 12.09 14.17 -13.89
N PHE A 330 12.39 13.30 -14.86
CA PHE A 330 12.08 13.51 -16.26
C PHE A 330 10.57 13.55 -16.53
N ALA A 331 9.81 12.62 -15.95
CA ALA A 331 8.36 12.52 -16.14
C ALA A 331 7.57 13.67 -15.47
N LEU A 332 8.04 14.21 -14.35
CA LEU A 332 7.43 15.36 -13.69
C LEU A 332 7.91 16.69 -14.31
N GLY A 333 9.20 16.81 -14.61
CA GLY A 333 9.84 17.80 -15.44
C GLY A 333 9.62 19.28 -15.09
N ASP A 334 9.20 19.63 -13.87
CA ASP A 334 8.93 21.01 -13.44
C ASP A 334 9.69 21.36 -12.16
N ALA A 335 10.56 22.37 -12.22
CA ALA A 335 11.40 22.75 -11.09
C ALA A 335 10.61 23.30 -9.89
N GLY A 336 9.51 24.00 -10.12
CA GLY A 336 8.64 24.51 -9.07
C GLY A 336 7.96 23.38 -8.28
N TYR A 337 7.45 22.38 -8.98
CA TYR A 337 6.85 21.20 -8.35
C TYR A 337 7.90 20.38 -7.60
N GLY A 338 9.12 20.25 -8.13
CA GLY A 338 10.23 19.59 -7.44
C GLY A 338 10.58 20.28 -6.12
N LEU A 339 10.70 21.61 -6.10
CA LEU A 339 10.94 22.38 -4.89
C LEU A 339 9.80 22.23 -3.87
N PHE A 340 8.56 22.23 -4.34
CA PHE A 340 7.39 22.02 -3.49
C PHE A 340 7.45 20.64 -2.81
N ILE A 341 7.77 19.57 -3.54
CA ILE A 341 7.89 18.22 -2.97
C ILE A 341 9.00 18.19 -1.91
N ILE A 342 10.16 18.80 -2.17
CA ILE A 342 11.27 18.86 -1.20
C ILE A 342 10.84 19.58 0.08
N ALA A 343 10.20 20.73 -0.05
CA ALA A 343 9.73 21.53 1.07
C ALA A 343 8.64 20.80 1.89
N ALA A 344 7.63 20.26 1.21
CA ALA A 344 6.55 19.49 1.84
C ALA A 344 7.08 18.27 2.58
N ALA A 345 7.94 17.47 1.95
CA ALA A 345 8.57 16.31 2.59
C ALA A 345 9.48 16.74 3.76
N GLY A 346 10.18 17.87 3.67
CA GLY A 346 11.00 18.41 4.76
C GLY A 346 10.18 18.81 5.98
N LEU A 347 9.03 19.47 5.77
CA LEU A 347 8.10 19.84 6.84
C LEU A 347 7.43 18.59 7.46
N ALA A 348 6.99 17.65 6.63
CA ALA A 348 6.36 16.42 7.08
C ALA A 348 7.30 15.54 7.92
N LYS A 349 8.60 15.52 7.64
CA LYS A 349 9.62 14.79 8.46
C LYS A 349 9.65 15.22 9.93
N ARG A 350 9.31 16.48 10.23
CA ARG A 350 9.28 16.99 11.61
C ARG A 350 8.07 16.47 12.38
N LYS A 351 6.95 16.25 11.69
CA LYS A 351 5.68 15.83 12.31
C LYS A 351 5.48 14.31 12.32
N MET A 352 6.06 13.59 11.34
CA MET A 352 5.80 12.16 11.10
C MET A 352 7.11 11.35 11.06
N PRO A 353 7.70 11.01 12.22
CA PRO A 353 8.97 10.28 12.27
C PRO A 353 8.90 8.84 11.75
N SER A 354 7.74 8.19 11.79
CA SER A 354 7.53 6.81 11.34
C SER A 354 7.76 6.61 9.84
N ILE A 355 7.47 7.63 9.01
CA ILE A 355 7.60 7.57 7.55
C ILE A 355 8.84 8.34 7.02
N LYS A 356 9.82 8.62 7.87
CA LYS A 356 11.07 9.30 7.49
C LYS A 356 11.76 8.71 6.24
N PRO A 357 11.87 7.39 6.05
CA PRO A 357 12.49 6.82 4.85
C PRO A 357 11.77 7.21 3.57
N ILE A 358 10.43 7.12 3.56
CA ILE A 358 9.59 7.48 2.41
C ILE A 358 9.71 8.98 2.10
N LEU A 359 9.69 9.84 3.12
CA LEU A 359 9.88 11.28 2.95
C LEU A 359 11.28 11.63 2.45
N SER A 360 12.30 10.84 2.82
CA SER A 360 13.65 10.99 2.29
C SER A 360 13.71 10.61 0.81
N LEU A 361 13.04 9.51 0.42
CA LEU A 361 12.88 9.14 -0.98
C LEU A 361 12.23 10.26 -1.78
N ALA A 362 11.10 10.81 -1.28
CA ALA A 362 10.41 11.93 -1.93
C ALA A 362 11.31 13.17 -2.12
N GLN A 363 12.21 13.47 -1.17
CA GLN A 363 13.18 14.57 -1.33
C GLN A 363 14.19 14.31 -2.45
N TRP A 364 14.71 13.07 -2.58
CA TRP A 364 15.61 12.71 -3.68
C TRP A 364 14.90 12.75 -5.03
N LEU A 365 13.64 12.29 -5.10
CA LEU A 365 12.82 12.38 -6.30
C LEU A 365 12.52 13.83 -6.67
N GLY A 366 12.19 14.67 -5.67
CA GLY A 366 12.01 16.11 -5.85
C GLY A 366 13.28 16.80 -6.35
N LEU A 367 14.45 16.42 -5.85
CA LEU A 367 15.75 16.94 -6.33
C LEU A 367 15.97 16.61 -7.82
N SER A 368 15.68 15.39 -8.23
CA SER A 368 15.73 15.02 -9.64
C SER A 368 14.76 15.85 -10.48
N THR A 369 13.56 16.06 -9.99
CA THR A 369 12.56 16.90 -10.66
C THR A 369 13.05 18.35 -10.82
N VAL A 370 13.72 18.91 -9.82
CA VAL A 370 14.32 20.26 -9.94
C VAL A 370 15.38 20.28 -11.04
N ILE A 371 16.26 19.27 -11.08
CA ILE A 371 17.32 19.19 -12.08
C ILE A 371 16.72 19.13 -13.49
N PHE A 372 15.76 18.21 -13.72
CA PHE A 372 15.10 18.10 -15.03
C PHE A 372 14.25 19.30 -15.36
N GLY A 373 13.54 19.90 -14.39
CA GLY A 373 12.75 21.13 -14.59
C GLY A 373 13.62 22.33 -15.00
N ILE A 374 14.85 22.43 -14.49
CA ILE A 374 15.82 23.44 -14.94
C ILE A 374 16.28 23.14 -16.37
N LEU A 375 16.53 21.86 -16.70
CA LEU A 375 16.92 21.44 -18.04
C LEU A 375 15.82 21.68 -19.09
N THR A 376 14.57 21.45 -18.72
CA THR A 376 13.41 21.67 -19.61
C THR A 376 12.95 23.11 -19.63
N GLY A 377 13.42 23.95 -18.69
CA GLY A 377 13.02 25.34 -18.58
C GLY A 377 11.60 25.55 -18.10
N THR A 378 11.04 24.62 -17.29
CA THR A 378 9.68 24.73 -16.76
C THR A 378 9.67 25.00 -15.25
N PHE A 379 8.88 26.00 -14.83
CA PHE A 379 8.73 26.40 -13.44
C PHE A 379 7.27 26.73 -13.14
N PHE A 380 6.57 25.90 -12.36
CA PHE A 380 5.11 26.00 -12.11
C PHE A 380 4.30 26.16 -13.41
N GLY A 381 4.60 25.35 -14.43
CA GLY A 381 3.94 25.40 -15.73
C GLY A 381 4.25 26.65 -16.56
N ILE A 382 5.18 27.51 -16.14
CA ILE A 382 5.68 28.63 -16.93
C ILE A 382 6.86 28.13 -17.77
N ASP A 383 6.78 28.32 -19.08
CA ASP A 383 7.87 28.02 -20.00
C ASP A 383 8.89 29.19 -20.02
N ILE A 384 10.02 28.97 -19.36
CA ILE A 384 11.09 29.95 -19.24
C ILE A 384 11.77 30.22 -20.60
N LEU A 385 11.75 29.24 -21.53
CA LEU A 385 12.32 29.40 -22.86
C LEU A 385 11.65 30.53 -23.63
N ASN A 386 10.34 30.68 -23.46
CA ASN A 386 9.50 31.68 -24.16
C ASN A 386 9.36 33.02 -23.42
N THR A 387 9.98 33.17 -22.24
CA THR A 387 9.94 34.43 -21.47
C THR A 387 11.16 35.30 -21.78
N GLU A 388 10.96 36.60 -22.05
CA GLU A 388 12.05 37.57 -22.30
C GLU A 388 12.64 38.09 -20.97
N ILE A 389 13.53 37.30 -20.36
CA ILE A 389 14.24 37.66 -19.12
C ILE A 389 15.73 37.80 -19.43
N ALA A 390 16.25 39.01 -19.46
CA ALA A 390 17.61 39.33 -19.94
C ALA A 390 18.75 38.58 -19.23
N TRP A 391 18.67 38.31 -17.90
CA TRP A 391 19.71 37.59 -17.18
C TRP A 391 19.67 36.07 -17.40
N LEU A 392 18.57 35.54 -17.89
CA LEU A 392 18.38 34.09 -18.14
C LEU A 392 18.79 33.68 -19.56
N GLU A 393 19.04 34.60 -20.48
CA GLU A 393 19.38 34.29 -21.87
C GLU A 393 20.64 33.41 -21.98
N SER A 394 21.62 33.64 -21.12
CA SER A 394 22.83 32.78 -21.07
C SER A 394 22.53 31.34 -20.66
N PHE A 395 21.51 31.13 -19.84
CA PHE A 395 21.09 29.79 -19.39
C PHE A 395 20.18 29.08 -20.39
N LYS A 396 19.41 29.80 -21.19
CA LYS A 396 18.52 29.23 -22.24
C LYS A 396 19.30 28.37 -23.24
N ARG A 397 20.56 28.67 -23.47
CA ARG A 397 21.42 27.90 -24.36
C ARG A 397 21.63 26.44 -23.91
N TYR A 398 21.48 26.15 -22.61
CA TYR A 398 21.61 24.82 -22.03
C TYR A 398 20.27 24.10 -21.84
N MET A 399 19.16 24.78 -22.09
CA MET A 399 17.83 24.22 -21.98
C MET A 399 17.51 23.33 -23.19
N ILE A 400 16.79 22.28 -22.95
CA ILE A 400 16.49 21.23 -23.93
C ILE A 400 15.12 21.51 -24.54
N SER A 401 15.05 21.58 -25.88
CA SER A 401 13.78 21.73 -26.60
C SER A 401 12.91 20.46 -26.51
N THR A 402 11.61 20.58 -26.77
CA THR A 402 10.66 19.45 -26.72
C THR A 402 11.08 18.30 -27.65
N ASP A 403 11.61 18.60 -28.85
CA ASP A 403 12.07 17.56 -29.79
C ASP A 403 13.31 16.83 -29.27
N GLN A 404 14.20 17.56 -28.59
CA GLN A 404 15.37 16.97 -27.95
C GLN A 404 15.01 16.11 -26.75
N LEU A 405 13.93 16.44 -26.01
CA LEU A 405 13.40 15.64 -24.90
C LEU A 405 12.92 14.26 -25.39
N PHE A 406 12.26 14.19 -26.55
CA PHE A 406 11.86 12.92 -27.15
C PHE A 406 13.08 12.03 -27.43
N ASN A 407 14.10 12.58 -28.06
CA ASN A 407 15.34 11.85 -28.35
C ASN A 407 16.04 11.41 -27.05
N LEU A 408 16.08 12.27 -26.04
CA LEU A 408 16.68 11.98 -24.75
C LEU A 408 15.95 10.82 -24.04
N ALA A 409 14.62 10.75 -24.10
CA ALA A 409 13.84 9.66 -23.52
C ALA A 409 14.21 8.30 -24.17
N ILE A 410 14.36 8.27 -25.50
CA ILE A 410 14.79 7.06 -26.23
C ILE A 410 16.23 6.68 -25.85
N ILE A 411 17.15 7.64 -25.80
CA ILE A 411 18.54 7.40 -25.39
C ILE A 411 18.60 6.80 -23.98
N PHE A 412 17.88 7.35 -23.03
CA PHE A 412 17.80 6.78 -21.67
C PHE A 412 17.25 5.36 -21.66
N GLY A 413 16.24 5.09 -22.50
CA GLY A 413 15.70 3.75 -22.69
C GLY A 413 16.75 2.76 -23.21
N VAL A 414 17.46 3.13 -24.27
CA VAL A 414 18.52 2.30 -24.84
C VAL A 414 19.64 2.03 -23.82
N ILE A 415 20.07 3.06 -23.09
CA ILE A 415 21.10 2.92 -22.04
C ILE A 415 20.64 1.95 -20.97
N GLN A 416 19.39 2.09 -20.48
CA GLN A 416 18.87 1.20 -19.43
C GLN A 416 18.71 -0.23 -19.91
N ILE A 417 18.22 -0.46 -21.13
CA ILE A 417 18.09 -1.80 -21.71
C ILE A 417 19.47 -2.47 -21.82
N ILE A 418 20.46 -1.78 -22.40
CA ILE A 418 21.82 -2.32 -22.52
C ILE A 418 22.41 -2.61 -21.13
N PHE A 419 22.21 -1.71 -20.18
CA PHE A 419 22.66 -1.90 -18.81
C PHE A 419 21.97 -3.11 -18.15
N GLY A 420 20.66 -3.28 -18.35
CA GLY A 420 19.93 -4.47 -17.93
C GLY A 420 20.50 -5.76 -18.52
N MET A 421 20.82 -5.77 -19.82
CA MET A 421 21.42 -6.93 -20.48
C MET A 421 22.82 -7.25 -19.91
N VAL A 422 23.63 -6.26 -19.56
CA VAL A 422 24.92 -6.46 -18.89
C VAL A 422 24.72 -7.14 -17.53
N LEU A 423 23.73 -6.67 -16.74
CA LEU A 423 23.38 -7.30 -15.46
C LEU A 423 22.86 -8.74 -15.66
N LYS A 424 22.11 -9.00 -16.74
CA LYS A 424 21.67 -10.35 -17.11
C LYS A 424 22.85 -11.29 -17.36
N VAL A 425 23.87 -10.82 -18.07
CA VAL A 425 25.09 -11.62 -18.29
C VAL A 425 25.73 -12.00 -16.95
N VAL A 426 25.86 -11.06 -16.02
CA VAL A 426 26.44 -11.33 -14.70
C VAL A 426 25.55 -12.27 -13.90
N ASN A 427 24.23 -12.05 -13.91
CA ASN A 427 23.25 -12.83 -13.15
C ASN A 427 23.20 -14.28 -13.65
N VAL A 428 23.01 -14.49 -14.95
CA VAL A 428 22.98 -15.82 -15.57
C VAL A 428 24.31 -16.53 -15.40
N SER A 429 25.45 -15.81 -15.51
CA SER A 429 26.78 -16.41 -15.30
C SER A 429 26.95 -16.91 -13.87
N ARG A 430 26.42 -16.24 -12.86
CA ARG A 430 26.43 -16.69 -11.46
C ARG A 430 25.52 -17.89 -11.22
N MET A 431 24.31 -17.89 -11.81
CA MET A 431 23.32 -18.92 -11.58
C MET A 431 23.59 -20.23 -12.36
N ARG A 432 23.95 -20.11 -13.65
CA ARG A 432 24.00 -21.25 -14.60
C ARG A 432 25.37 -21.43 -15.26
N GLY A 433 26.31 -20.54 -14.99
CA GLY A 433 27.63 -20.54 -15.59
C GLY A 433 27.75 -19.67 -16.85
N PHE A 434 28.96 -19.19 -17.12
CA PHE A 434 29.27 -18.21 -18.19
C PHE A 434 28.81 -18.65 -19.60
N LYS A 435 28.84 -19.96 -19.90
CA LYS A 435 28.47 -20.49 -21.23
C LYS A 435 26.97 -20.21 -21.59
N HIS A 436 26.10 -20.00 -20.60
CA HIS A 436 24.69 -19.72 -20.81
C HIS A 436 24.40 -18.24 -21.08
N SER A 437 25.38 -17.35 -20.89
CA SER A 437 25.25 -15.91 -21.13
C SER A 437 25.77 -15.46 -22.50
N LEU A 438 26.35 -16.37 -23.32
CA LEU A 438 26.97 -16.05 -24.60
C LEU A 438 26.01 -15.42 -25.61
N SER A 439 24.77 -15.91 -25.67
CA SER A 439 23.73 -15.32 -26.55
C SER A 439 23.43 -13.86 -26.14
N THR A 440 23.31 -13.58 -24.84
CA THR A 440 23.09 -12.21 -24.34
C THR A 440 24.29 -11.29 -24.65
N ILE A 441 25.52 -11.81 -24.57
CA ILE A 441 26.74 -11.08 -24.97
C ILE A 441 26.68 -10.75 -26.46
N GLY A 442 26.24 -11.71 -27.31
CA GLY A 442 26.01 -11.49 -28.73
C GLY A 442 25.07 -10.31 -29.01
N TRP A 443 23.97 -10.22 -28.27
CA TRP A 443 23.03 -9.10 -28.36
C TRP A 443 23.65 -7.76 -27.93
N ILE A 444 24.44 -7.74 -26.86
CA ILE A 444 25.14 -6.51 -26.41
C ILE A 444 26.11 -6.04 -27.48
N ILE A 445 26.91 -6.96 -28.07
CA ILE A 445 27.85 -6.64 -29.14
C ILE A 445 27.11 -6.09 -30.37
N LEU A 446 25.97 -6.67 -30.72
CA LEU A 446 25.15 -6.21 -31.83
C LEU A 446 24.65 -4.78 -31.61
N LEU A 447 24.03 -4.50 -30.46
CA LEU A 447 23.39 -3.20 -30.16
C LEU A 447 24.45 -2.11 -29.95
N VAL A 448 25.44 -2.36 -29.08
CA VAL A 448 26.50 -1.38 -28.78
C VAL A 448 27.40 -1.18 -30.00
N GLY A 449 27.77 -2.26 -30.68
CA GLY A 449 28.62 -2.21 -31.87
C GLY A 449 27.96 -1.47 -33.02
N SER A 450 26.69 -1.77 -33.33
CA SER A 450 25.94 -1.06 -34.37
C SER A 450 25.75 0.42 -34.04
N GLY A 451 25.45 0.75 -32.77
CA GLY A 451 25.34 2.13 -32.30
C GLY A 451 26.66 2.91 -32.41
N ALA A 452 27.78 2.27 -32.06
CA ALA A 452 29.09 2.87 -32.19
C ALA A 452 29.49 3.13 -33.66
N VAL A 453 29.20 2.17 -34.56
CA VAL A 453 29.44 2.35 -36.00
C VAL A 453 28.62 3.50 -36.57
N TYR A 454 27.32 3.58 -36.17
CA TYR A 454 26.46 4.68 -36.58
C TYR A 454 26.97 6.05 -36.08
N GLY A 455 27.42 6.12 -34.82
CA GLY A 455 28.00 7.34 -34.25
C GLY A 455 29.32 7.76 -34.96
N LEU A 456 30.18 6.79 -35.29
CA LEU A 456 31.42 7.06 -36.04
C LEU A 456 31.13 7.46 -37.51
N GLN A 457 30.07 6.94 -38.09
CA GLN A 457 29.67 7.31 -39.45
C GLN A 457 29.12 8.76 -39.50
N SER A 458 28.41 9.21 -38.49
CA SER A 458 27.89 10.58 -38.39
C SER A 458 28.98 11.63 -38.20
N THR A 459 30.10 11.27 -37.59
CA THR A 459 31.27 12.16 -37.40
C THR A 459 32.27 12.15 -38.55
N ASN A 460 32.09 11.30 -39.58
CA ASN A 460 33.03 11.08 -40.67
C ASN A 460 34.48 10.81 -40.22
N ALA A 461 34.68 10.25 -39.02
CA ALA A 461 35.97 10.04 -38.39
C ALA A 461 36.84 8.95 -39.10
N LEU A 462 36.18 8.02 -39.81
CA LEU A 462 36.82 6.87 -40.44
C LEU A 462 36.29 6.63 -41.86
N GLY A 463 37.13 6.05 -42.73
CA GLY A 463 36.75 5.76 -44.11
C GLY A 463 35.53 4.80 -44.21
N ALA A 464 34.62 5.08 -45.15
CA ALA A 464 33.35 4.34 -45.32
C ALA A 464 33.55 2.82 -45.56
N SER A 465 34.63 2.43 -46.22
CA SER A 465 34.96 1.00 -46.45
C SER A 465 35.36 0.28 -45.17
N PHE A 466 36.10 0.94 -44.28
CA PHE A 466 36.46 0.38 -42.98
C PHE A 466 35.24 0.23 -42.07
N LEU A 467 34.36 1.22 -42.03
CA LEU A 467 33.13 1.17 -41.25
C LEU A 467 32.17 0.03 -41.71
N LYS A 468 32.06 -0.20 -43.03
CA LYS A 468 31.31 -1.35 -43.57
C LYS A 468 31.95 -2.69 -43.17
N ALA A 469 33.27 -2.81 -43.24
CA ALA A 469 33.97 -4.03 -42.82
C ALA A 469 33.77 -4.29 -41.31
N LEU A 470 33.85 -3.26 -40.48
CA LEU A 470 33.60 -3.34 -39.04
C LEU A 470 32.14 -3.77 -38.73
N GLN A 471 31.17 -3.19 -39.42
CA GLN A 471 29.77 -3.53 -39.28
C GLN A 471 29.48 -4.99 -39.64
N ASN A 472 30.05 -5.47 -40.77
CA ASN A 472 29.91 -6.88 -41.19
C ASN A 472 30.60 -7.83 -40.17
N GLY A 473 31.73 -7.44 -39.59
CA GLY A 473 32.39 -8.19 -38.53
C GLY A 473 31.53 -8.30 -37.27
N ILE A 474 30.90 -7.19 -36.82
CA ILE A 474 29.99 -7.17 -35.70
C ILE A 474 28.80 -8.10 -35.97
N PHE A 475 28.17 -8.02 -37.15
CA PHE A 475 27.05 -8.89 -37.51
C PHE A 475 27.45 -10.37 -37.58
N GLY A 476 28.64 -10.68 -38.10
CA GLY A 476 29.18 -12.05 -38.14
C GLY A 476 29.38 -12.64 -36.74
N ILE A 477 30.10 -11.92 -35.88
CA ILE A 477 30.39 -12.37 -34.51
C ILE A 477 29.10 -12.50 -33.69
N SER A 478 28.26 -11.47 -33.70
CA SER A 478 26.98 -11.50 -32.95
C SER A 478 26.04 -12.58 -33.48
N GLY A 479 25.98 -12.77 -34.81
CA GLY A 479 25.16 -13.84 -35.41
C GLY A 479 25.60 -15.24 -34.94
N ILE A 480 26.91 -15.51 -34.91
CA ILE A 480 27.45 -16.79 -34.40
C ILE A 480 27.05 -16.98 -32.91
N LEU A 481 27.24 -15.96 -32.09
CA LEU A 481 26.93 -16.04 -30.66
C LEU A 481 25.43 -16.25 -30.39
N ILE A 482 24.57 -15.58 -31.13
CA ILE A 482 23.11 -15.65 -30.94
C ILE A 482 22.52 -16.94 -31.51
N LEU A 483 22.91 -17.32 -32.74
CA LEU A 483 22.31 -18.44 -33.45
C LEU A 483 22.87 -19.80 -33.06
N LEU A 484 24.20 -19.88 -32.77
CA LEU A 484 24.85 -21.18 -32.56
C LEU A 484 25.17 -21.46 -31.09
N LEU A 485 25.39 -20.44 -30.25
CA LEU A 485 25.84 -20.60 -28.86
C LEU A 485 24.77 -20.26 -27.83
N ASN A 486 23.49 -20.36 -28.21
CA ASN A 486 22.38 -20.07 -27.33
C ASN A 486 22.29 -21.07 -26.16
N HIS A 487 22.41 -22.38 -26.42
CA HIS A 487 22.40 -23.42 -25.40
C HIS A 487 23.57 -24.40 -25.54
N PRO A 488 24.49 -24.47 -24.56
CA PRO A 488 25.71 -25.25 -24.68
C PRO A 488 25.52 -26.78 -24.71
N LYS A 489 24.33 -27.29 -24.32
CA LYS A 489 24.02 -28.73 -24.25
C LYS A 489 23.17 -29.24 -25.42
N ARG A 490 22.76 -28.39 -26.39
CA ARG A 490 21.88 -28.77 -27.52
C ARG A 490 22.67 -28.94 -28.81
N ASN A 491 22.13 -29.75 -29.71
CA ASN A 491 22.70 -29.91 -31.06
C ASN A 491 22.65 -28.58 -31.84
N ILE A 492 23.66 -28.35 -32.71
CA ILE A 492 23.82 -27.09 -33.49
C ILE A 492 22.60 -26.77 -34.32
N PHE A 493 21.94 -27.74 -34.95
CA PHE A 493 20.72 -27.55 -35.76
C PHE A 493 19.54 -27.08 -34.92
N ILE A 494 19.37 -27.66 -33.71
CA ILE A 494 18.31 -27.25 -32.78
C ILE A 494 18.60 -25.86 -32.24
N ASN A 495 19.87 -25.54 -31.94
CA ASN A 495 20.30 -24.21 -31.54
C ASN A 495 20.05 -23.16 -32.61
N PHE A 496 20.27 -23.48 -33.88
CA PHE A 496 20.00 -22.56 -34.98
C PHE A 496 18.51 -22.21 -35.07
N GLY A 497 17.60 -23.20 -35.00
CA GLY A 497 16.17 -22.96 -35.00
C GLY A 497 15.69 -22.17 -33.75
N ALA A 498 16.21 -22.52 -32.58
CA ALA A 498 15.94 -21.79 -31.33
C ALA A 498 16.49 -20.36 -31.38
N GLY A 499 17.70 -20.17 -31.96
CA GLY A 499 18.31 -18.85 -32.14
C GLY A 499 17.51 -17.93 -33.07
N LEU A 500 16.92 -18.45 -34.15
CA LEU A 500 16.00 -17.68 -35.02
C LEU A 500 14.77 -17.20 -34.25
N TRP A 501 14.19 -18.09 -33.43
CA TRP A 501 13.08 -17.71 -32.56
C TRP A 501 13.48 -16.64 -31.52
N ASP A 502 14.65 -16.78 -30.94
CA ASP A 502 15.20 -15.78 -29.99
C ASP A 502 15.44 -14.43 -30.67
N VAL A 503 15.92 -14.40 -31.92
CA VAL A 503 16.06 -13.15 -32.69
C VAL A 503 14.72 -12.47 -32.88
N TYR A 504 13.69 -13.21 -33.29
CA TYR A 504 12.34 -12.66 -33.46
C TYR A 504 11.79 -12.14 -32.15
N SER A 505 11.84 -12.95 -31.09
CA SER A 505 11.28 -12.59 -29.77
C SER A 505 12.01 -11.41 -29.15
N MET A 506 13.34 -11.35 -29.27
CA MET A 506 14.16 -10.26 -28.74
C MET A 506 13.93 -8.95 -29.51
N ALA A 507 13.87 -9.00 -30.85
CA ALA A 507 13.59 -7.83 -31.68
C ALA A 507 12.20 -7.23 -31.34
N THR A 508 11.17 -8.08 -31.23
CA THR A 508 9.82 -7.64 -30.85
C THR A 508 9.79 -7.07 -29.44
N SER A 509 10.49 -7.73 -28.50
CA SER A 509 10.61 -7.26 -27.12
C SER A 509 11.31 -5.90 -27.02
N LEU A 510 12.44 -5.72 -27.70
CA LEU A 510 13.19 -4.45 -27.72
C LEU A 510 12.37 -3.29 -28.28
N LEU A 511 11.63 -3.54 -29.37
CA LEU A 511 10.73 -2.53 -29.92
C LEU A 511 9.64 -2.13 -28.92
N GLY A 512 9.00 -3.11 -28.26
CA GLY A 512 8.00 -2.85 -27.24
C GLY A 512 8.57 -2.11 -26.03
N ASP A 513 9.77 -2.51 -25.60
CA ASP A 513 10.46 -1.87 -24.48
C ASP A 513 10.81 -0.41 -24.83
N LEU A 514 11.37 -0.12 -26.03
CA LEU A 514 11.66 1.24 -26.48
C LEU A 514 10.42 2.13 -26.55
N LEU A 515 9.32 1.62 -27.08
CA LEU A 515 8.05 2.36 -27.14
C LEU A 515 7.54 2.71 -25.73
N SER A 516 7.83 1.87 -24.73
CA SER A 516 7.48 2.16 -23.34
C SER A 516 8.21 3.37 -22.77
N TYR A 517 9.44 3.69 -23.24
CA TYR A 517 10.17 4.89 -22.79
C TYR A 517 9.64 6.19 -23.37
N ILE A 518 8.95 6.16 -24.53
CA ILE A 518 8.27 7.34 -25.09
C ILE A 518 7.21 7.89 -24.14
N ARG A 519 6.65 7.04 -23.29
CA ARG A 519 5.69 7.45 -22.25
C ARG A 519 6.27 8.46 -21.26
N LEU A 520 7.55 8.36 -20.93
CA LEU A 520 8.20 9.34 -20.04
C LEU A 520 8.17 10.74 -20.66
N PHE A 521 8.48 10.83 -21.95
CA PHE A 521 8.37 12.07 -22.70
C PHE A 521 6.93 12.61 -22.69
N ALA A 522 5.95 11.77 -23.02
CA ALA A 522 4.55 12.17 -23.06
C ALA A 522 4.05 12.70 -21.71
N LEU A 523 4.49 12.08 -20.59
CA LEU A 523 4.15 12.54 -19.24
C LEU A 523 4.79 13.88 -18.90
N GLY A 524 6.07 14.07 -19.21
CA GLY A 524 6.77 15.34 -18.95
C GLY A 524 6.12 16.50 -19.70
N VAL A 525 5.81 16.30 -20.98
CA VAL A 525 5.11 17.30 -21.81
C VAL A 525 3.69 17.55 -21.28
N SER A 526 2.94 16.51 -20.93
CA SER A 526 1.59 16.65 -20.37
C SER A 526 1.57 17.44 -19.05
N SER A 527 2.54 17.19 -18.16
CA SER A 527 2.68 17.93 -16.90
C SER A 527 2.90 19.42 -17.14
N ALA A 528 3.80 19.77 -18.05
CA ALA A 528 4.07 21.16 -18.43
C ALA A 528 2.86 21.86 -19.06
N ILE A 529 2.16 21.17 -19.98
CA ILE A 529 0.94 21.70 -20.63
C ILE A 529 -0.17 21.94 -19.62
N LEU A 530 -0.41 21.00 -18.68
CA LEU A 530 -1.43 21.18 -17.64
C LEU A 530 -1.14 22.42 -16.77
N GLY A 531 0.11 22.61 -16.36
CA GLY A 531 0.50 23.80 -15.62
C GLY A 531 0.25 25.09 -16.41
N LEU A 532 0.62 25.10 -17.70
CA LEU A 532 0.39 26.25 -18.60
C LEU A 532 -1.11 26.57 -18.76
N VAL A 533 -1.96 25.54 -18.93
CA VAL A 533 -3.40 25.70 -19.06
C VAL A 533 -4.01 26.36 -17.82
N PHE A 534 -3.65 25.90 -16.61
CA PHE A 534 -4.15 26.52 -15.39
C PHE A 534 -3.64 27.95 -15.20
N ASN A 535 -2.40 28.25 -15.58
CA ASN A 535 -1.88 29.61 -15.60
C ASN A 535 -2.68 30.51 -16.55
N SER A 536 -2.96 30.02 -17.76
CA SER A 536 -3.75 30.76 -18.76
C SER A 536 -5.20 30.97 -18.30
N MET A 537 -5.82 29.95 -17.68
CA MET A 537 -7.16 30.07 -17.11
C MET A 537 -7.20 31.11 -15.98
N ALA A 538 -6.21 31.10 -15.08
CA ALA A 538 -6.12 32.05 -13.98
C ALA A 538 -6.00 33.52 -14.48
N MET A 539 -5.29 33.72 -15.58
CA MET A 539 -5.15 35.03 -16.19
C MET A 539 -6.42 35.49 -16.95
N SER A 540 -7.06 34.57 -17.68
CA SER A 540 -8.25 34.89 -18.50
C SER A 540 -9.53 35.07 -17.67
N MET A 541 -9.66 34.36 -16.55
CA MET A 541 -10.84 34.41 -15.67
C MET A 541 -10.71 35.47 -14.56
N LYS A 542 -9.63 36.26 -14.55
CA LYS A 542 -9.41 37.31 -13.57
C LYS A 542 -10.42 38.45 -13.78
N PRO A 543 -11.32 38.77 -12.81
CA PRO A 543 -12.18 39.96 -12.89
C PRO A 543 -11.38 41.26 -12.83
N ASP A 544 -11.88 42.32 -13.44
CA ASP A 544 -11.22 43.66 -13.44
C ASP A 544 -11.23 44.37 -12.07
N ASN A 545 -11.82 43.78 -11.06
CA ASN A 545 -11.89 44.31 -9.70
C ASN A 545 -10.55 44.14 -8.98
N ILE A 546 -10.03 45.20 -8.37
CA ILE A 546 -8.71 45.25 -7.70
C ILE A 546 -8.57 44.23 -6.57
N ILE A 547 -9.65 43.90 -5.86
CA ILE A 547 -9.62 42.93 -4.72
C ILE A 547 -10.03 41.53 -5.18
N LEU A 548 -11.13 41.44 -5.95
CA LEU A 548 -11.69 40.16 -6.38
C LEU A 548 -10.80 39.47 -7.45
N GLY A 549 -10.15 40.26 -8.30
CA GLY A 549 -9.28 39.76 -9.37
C GLY A 549 -8.13 38.92 -8.86
N PRO A 550 -7.25 39.41 -7.98
CA PRO A 550 -6.16 38.61 -7.40
C PRO A 550 -6.65 37.42 -6.57
N LEU A 551 -7.78 37.57 -5.84
CA LEU A 551 -8.35 36.50 -5.04
C LEU A 551 -8.77 35.31 -5.91
N VAL A 552 -9.53 35.56 -6.97
CA VAL A 552 -9.98 34.52 -7.92
C VAL A 552 -8.78 33.89 -8.64
N MET A 553 -7.81 34.71 -9.07
CA MET A 553 -6.59 34.21 -9.71
C MET A 553 -5.81 33.27 -8.78
N ILE A 554 -5.57 33.67 -7.53
CA ILE A 554 -4.86 32.82 -6.54
C ILE A 554 -5.64 31.52 -6.28
N LEU A 555 -6.97 31.58 -6.16
CA LEU A 555 -7.81 30.40 -5.95
C LEU A 555 -7.67 29.40 -7.10
N ILE A 556 -7.74 29.87 -8.36
CA ILE A 556 -7.57 29.03 -9.55
C ILE A 556 -6.16 28.43 -9.60
N LEU A 557 -5.13 29.23 -9.32
CA LEU A 557 -3.74 28.75 -9.31
C LEU A 557 -3.53 27.68 -8.22
N VAL A 558 -4.01 27.91 -7.00
CA VAL A 558 -3.85 26.94 -5.90
C VAL A 558 -4.55 25.63 -6.23
N ILE A 559 -5.80 25.67 -6.68
CA ILE A 559 -6.55 24.47 -7.04
C ILE A 559 -5.91 23.80 -8.25
N GLY A 560 -5.62 24.55 -9.32
CA GLY A 560 -5.06 24.02 -10.56
C GLY A 560 -3.69 23.36 -10.35
N HIS A 561 -2.76 24.05 -9.68
CA HIS A 561 -1.44 23.45 -9.39
C HIS A 561 -1.51 22.30 -8.40
N SER A 562 -2.43 22.30 -7.42
CA SER A 562 -2.62 21.16 -6.53
C SER A 562 -3.05 19.91 -7.29
N ILE A 563 -4.01 20.05 -8.22
CA ILE A 563 -4.45 18.96 -9.09
C ILE A 563 -3.30 18.50 -10.00
N THR A 564 -2.59 19.44 -10.63
CA THR A 564 -1.47 19.14 -11.53
C THR A 564 -0.34 18.40 -10.79
N ILE A 565 0.07 18.88 -9.61
CA ILE A 565 1.10 18.21 -8.78
C ILE A 565 0.65 16.79 -8.42
N PHE A 566 -0.59 16.62 -7.97
CA PHE A 566 -1.10 15.31 -7.57
C PHE A 566 -1.11 14.32 -8.75
N MET A 567 -1.71 14.71 -9.88
CA MET A 567 -1.82 13.85 -11.07
C MET A 567 -0.46 13.55 -11.69
N SER A 568 0.38 14.59 -11.83
CA SER A 568 1.72 14.43 -12.43
C SER A 568 2.68 13.66 -11.53
N ALA A 569 2.65 13.89 -10.21
CA ALA A 569 3.48 13.13 -9.26
C ALA A 569 3.06 11.65 -9.19
N LEU A 570 1.75 11.37 -9.22
CA LEU A 570 1.24 10.00 -9.27
C LEU A 570 1.70 9.30 -10.57
N GLY A 571 1.56 9.96 -11.73
CA GLY A 571 2.04 9.46 -13.01
C GLY A 571 3.55 9.24 -13.03
N ALA A 572 4.31 10.22 -12.55
CA ALA A 572 5.76 10.17 -12.45
C ALA A 572 6.27 9.10 -11.46
N PHE A 573 5.45 8.66 -10.51
CA PHE A 573 5.75 7.54 -9.62
C PHE A 573 5.43 6.18 -10.24
N VAL A 574 4.23 6.01 -10.77
CA VAL A 574 3.72 4.72 -11.27
C VAL A 574 4.43 4.27 -12.55
N HIS A 575 4.69 5.19 -13.49
CA HIS A 575 5.27 4.80 -14.77
C HIS A 575 6.74 4.37 -14.69
N PRO A 576 7.64 5.02 -13.94
CA PRO A 576 8.97 4.49 -13.66
C PRO A 576 8.96 3.16 -12.92
N ILE A 577 7.99 2.89 -12.02
CA ILE A 577 7.82 1.55 -11.41
C ILE A 577 7.63 0.50 -12.49
N ARG A 578 6.73 0.76 -13.44
CA ARG A 578 6.48 -0.16 -14.55
C ARG A 578 7.74 -0.38 -15.40
N LEU A 579 8.44 0.69 -15.78
CA LEU A 579 9.70 0.58 -16.54
C LEU A 579 10.76 -0.23 -15.78
N THR A 580 10.79 -0.12 -14.45
CA THR A 580 11.71 -0.88 -13.62
C THR A 580 11.32 -2.36 -13.58
N PHE A 581 10.06 -2.69 -13.34
CA PHE A 581 9.65 -4.08 -13.11
C PHE A 581 9.39 -4.87 -14.39
N VAL A 582 8.81 -4.23 -15.40
CA VAL A 582 8.46 -4.92 -16.65
C VAL A 582 9.64 -4.93 -17.63
N GLU A 583 10.27 -3.79 -17.86
CA GLU A 583 11.33 -3.65 -18.85
C GLU A 583 12.73 -3.96 -18.26
N PHE A 584 13.12 -3.31 -17.15
CA PHE A 584 14.47 -3.47 -16.62
C PHE A 584 14.69 -4.83 -15.94
N TYR A 585 13.80 -5.30 -15.07
CA TYR A 585 13.95 -6.59 -14.37
C TYR A 585 13.95 -7.76 -15.36
N LYS A 586 13.07 -7.73 -16.37
CA LYS A 586 13.06 -8.69 -17.47
C LYS A 586 14.40 -8.71 -18.22
N ASN A 587 14.91 -7.53 -18.59
CA ASN A 587 16.17 -7.40 -19.31
C ASN A 587 17.38 -7.72 -18.41
N ALA A 588 17.28 -7.63 -17.10
CA ALA A 588 18.30 -8.04 -16.12
C ALA A 588 18.23 -9.54 -15.76
N GLY A 589 17.23 -10.27 -16.26
CA GLY A 589 17.05 -11.70 -16.01
C GLY A 589 16.73 -12.01 -14.55
N PHE A 590 15.88 -11.17 -13.92
CA PHE A 590 15.41 -11.38 -12.56
C PHE A 590 14.38 -12.50 -12.51
N THR A 591 14.53 -13.45 -11.59
CA THR A 591 13.59 -14.56 -11.37
C THR A 591 12.78 -14.38 -10.09
N GLY A 592 13.35 -13.80 -9.04
CA GLY A 592 12.68 -13.55 -7.78
C GLY A 592 12.43 -14.80 -6.93
N GLY A 593 11.40 -14.75 -6.10
CA GLY A 593 11.01 -15.87 -5.23
C GLY A 593 11.79 -15.95 -3.91
N GLY A 594 12.52 -14.89 -3.53
CA GLY A 594 13.25 -14.81 -2.28
C GLY A 594 12.32 -14.56 -1.09
N GLN A 595 12.60 -15.23 0.05
CA GLN A 595 11.89 -14.98 1.30
C GLN A 595 12.66 -13.96 2.16
N PRO A 596 11.96 -13.04 2.86
CA PRO A 596 12.64 -12.08 3.71
C PRO A 596 13.25 -12.77 4.94
N TYR A 597 14.47 -12.37 5.30
CA TYR A 597 15.07 -12.78 6.56
C TYR A 597 14.29 -12.18 7.74
N LYS A 598 13.68 -13.04 8.55
CA LYS A 598 12.97 -12.71 9.78
C LYS A 598 13.59 -13.48 10.92
N PRO A 599 14.49 -12.89 11.71
CA PRO A 599 15.13 -13.57 12.81
C PRO A 599 14.11 -13.89 13.91
N PHE A 600 14.27 -15.06 14.55
CA PHE A 600 13.58 -15.43 15.77
C PHE A 600 14.18 -14.62 16.93
N ALA A 601 13.62 -13.43 17.16
CA ALA A 601 14.10 -12.47 18.13
C ALA A 601 12.99 -12.01 19.09
N GLU A 602 13.38 -11.45 20.21
CA GLU A 602 12.44 -10.72 21.06
C GLU A 602 11.95 -9.46 20.32
N PRO A 603 10.64 -9.14 20.38
CA PRO A 603 10.13 -7.95 19.74
C PRO A 603 10.80 -6.70 20.36
N GLU A 604 11.46 -5.90 19.53
CA GLU A 604 12.07 -4.65 19.99
C GLU A 604 10.98 -3.69 20.47
N VAL A 605 11.06 -3.33 21.75
CA VAL A 605 10.18 -2.32 22.35
C VAL A 605 10.50 -0.96 21.71
N GLY A 606 9.69 -0.57 20.71
CA GLY A 606 9.72 0.81 20.19
C GLY A 606 10.16 1.05 18.75
N ARG A 607 10.39 0.02 17.93
CA ARG A 607 10.54 0.19 16.48
C ARG A 607 9.27 -0.27 15.77
N SER A 608 8.37 0.67 15.47
CA SER A 608 7.35 0.47 14.42
C SER A 608 8.07 0.28 13.09
N GLU A 609 7.84 -0.86 12.44
CA GLU A 609 8.28 -1.14 11.06
C GLU A 609 7.84 -0.07 10.04
#